data_1f34a45946f08b96004984040b0b6bcf
#
_entry.id   1f34a45946f08b96004984040b0b6bcf
#
_cell.length_a   1.000
_cell.length_b   1.000
_cell.length_c   1.000
_cell.angle_alpha   90.00
_cell.angle_beta   90.00
_cell.angle_gamma   90.00
#
_symmetry.space_group_name_H-M   'P 1'
#
loop_
_entity.id
_entity.type
_entity.pdbx_description
1 polymer ?
#
loop_
_entity_poly.entity_id
_entity_poly.type
_entity_poly.pdbx_seq_one_letter_code
_entity_poly.pdbx_strand_id
1 'polypeptide(L)'
;MENDIPVLTTTVDKMVQWARRSSIWPVTFGLACCAIEMMSMSCSRYDIARFGAEVFRGSPRQSDLMIVAGRLSRKMAPAMRRIYDQMPEPKWVISMGACASVGGVFDNYAIVQGVDQIVPVDVFVPGCPPRPESLIYGIVQLQQKISRSRA
;
A
#
# COMPACT_ATOMS: atom_id res chain seq x y z
N MET A 1 10.32 38.90 8.13
CA MET A 1 10.69 38.40 9.47
C MET A 1 9.96 37.09 9.66
N GLU A 2 10.59 36.05 9.16
CA GLU A 2 10.11 34.67 9.26
C GLU A 2 10.59 34.14 10.59
N ASN A 3 9.73 34.26 11.62
CA ASN A 3 9.96 33.63 12.90
C ASN A 3 9.57 32.16 12.81
N ASP A 4 10.35 31.38 12.08
CA ASP A 4 10.31 29.93 12.15
C ASP A 4 10.83 29.52 13.54
N ILE A 5 9.89 29.21 14.44
CA ILE A 5 10.23 28.57 15.69
C ILE A 5 10.44 27.08 15.35
N PRO A 6 11.70 26.61 15.14
CA PRO A 6 11.97 25.28 14.59
C PRO A 6 11.48 24.15 15.52
N VAL A 7 11.33 24.45 16.79
CA VAL A 7 10.79 23.50 17.79
C VAL A 7 9.30 23.25 17.59
N LEU A 8 8.51 24.27 17.25
CA LEU A 8 7.07 24.14 17.05
C LEU A 8 6.77 23.37 15.77
N THR A 9 7.42 23.71 14.66
CA THR A 9 7.26 23.02 13.37
C THR A 9 7.68 21.55 13.49
N THR A 10 8.80 21.24 14.14
CA THR A 10 9.25 19.86 14.39
C THR A 10 8.24 19.05 15.19
N THR A 11 7.54 19.66 16.14
CA THR A 11 6.51 18.99 16.95
C THR A 11 5.26 18.70 16.11
N VAL A 12 4.80 19.66 15.31
CA VAL A 12 3.66 19.49 14.40
C VAL A 12 3.94 18.39 13.38
N ASP A 13 5.11 18.39 12.74
CA ASP A 13 5.51 17.36 11.78
C ASP A 13 5.49 15.96 12.41
N LYS A 14 6.00 15.81 13.62
CA LYS A 14 5.96 14.53 14.35
C LYS A 14 4.54 14.07 14.63
N MET A 15 3.64 14.98 15.02
CA MET A 15 2.24 14.66 15.26
C MET A 15 1.53 14.23 13.96
N VAL A 16 1.77 14.93 12.87
CA VAL A 16 1.20 14.59 11.56
C VAL A 16 1.70 13.22 11.08
N GLN A 17 2.99 12.95 11.21
CA GLN A 17 3.56 11.64 10.85
C GLN A 17 3.01 10.51 11.73
N TRP A 18 2.87 10.76 13.04
CA TRP A 18 2.25 9.80 13.94
C TRP A 18 0.80 9.49 13.54
N ALA A 19 0.00 10.50 13.23
CA ALA A 19 -1.38 10.34 12.78
C ALA A 19 -1.44 9.53 11.47
N ARG A 20 -0.64 9.91 10.46
CA ARG A 20 -0.60 9.22 9.16
C ARG A 20 -0.18 7.76 9.27
N ARG A 21 0.84 7.45 10.06
CA ARG A 21 1.29 6.06 10.24
C ARG A 21 0.30 5.20 11.03
N SER A 22 -0.46 5.81 11.95
CA SER A 22 -1.36 5.09 12.87
C SER A 22 -2.77 4.90 12.30
N SER A 23 -3.09 5.55 11.18
CA SER A 23 -4.39 5.45 10.50
C SER A 23 -4.16 5.36 9.01
N ILE A 24 -3.98 4.15 8.50
CA ILE A 24 -3.76 3.85 7.08
C ILE A 24 -5.03 3.19 6.55
N TRP A 25 -5.59 3.73 5.47
CA TRP A 25 -6.85 3.27 4.91
C TRP A 25 -6.64 2.62 3.54
N PRO A 26 -6.58 1.28 3.48
CA PRO A 26 -6.40 0.57 2.22
C PRO A 26 -7.59 0.72 1.29
N VAL A 27 -7.32 0.87 -0.01
CA VAL A 27 -8.35 0.72 -1.05
C VAL A 27 -8.59 -0.77 -1.31
N THR A 28 -9.86 -1.15 -1.52
CA THR A 28 -10.23 -2.51 -1.91
C THR A 28 -9.82 -2.76 -3.37
N PHE A 29 -8.64 -3.35 -3.58
CA PHE A 29 -8.09 -3.61 -4.91
C PHE A 29 -7.36 -4.96 -4.94
N GLY A 30 -8.11 -6.03 -5.23
CA GLY A 30 -7.58 -7.38 -5.38
C GLY A 30 -7.64 -7.84 -6.81
N LEU A 31 -6.57 -8.42 -7.35
CA LEU A 31 -6.44 -8.82 -8.75
C LEU A 31 -6.42 -10.33 -8.96
N ALA A 32 -5.90 -11.10 -8.01
CA ALA A 32 -5.73 -12.54 -8.14
C ALA A 32 -5.64 -13.22 -6.76
N CYS A 33 -5.04 -14.42 -6.68
CA CYS A 33 -4.94 -15.24 -5.48
C CYS A 33 -4.38 -14.52 -4.25
N CYS A 34 -3.47 -13.57 -4.42
CA CYS A 34 -2.95 -12.77 -3.30
C CYS A 34 -4.05 -11.95 -2.58
N ALA A 35 -5.16 -11.65 -3.27
CA ALA A 35 -6.28 -10.97 -2.65
C ALA A 35 -6.94 -11.81 -1.54
N ILE A 36 -6.89 -13.13 -1.64
CA ILE A 36 -7.42 -14.04 -0.61
C ILE A 36 -6.60 -13.90 0.69
N GLU A 37 -5.28 -13.87 0.56
CA GLU A 37 -4.40 -13.66 1.70
C GLU A 37 -4.52 -12.23 2.26
N MET A 38 -4.76 -11.24 1.40
CA MET A 38 -5.07 -9.88 1.83
C MET A 38 -6.37 -9.82 2.63
N MET A 39 -7.42 -10.56 2.25
CA MET A 39 -8.65 -10.67 3.03
C MET A 39 -8.42 -11.41 4.35
N SER A 40 -7.59 -12.45 4.35
CA SER A 40 -7.23 -13.19 5.57
C SER A 40 -6.55 -12.32 6.61
N MET A 41 -5.82 -11.28 6.20
CA MET A 41 -5.18 -10.31 7.10
C MET A 41 -6.21 -9.55 7.96
N SER A 42 -7.43 -9.36 7.46
CA SER A 42 -8.54 -8.69 8.18
C SER A 42 -9.34 -9.63 9.05
N CYS A 43 -9.05 -10.95 9.02
CA CYS A 43 -9.77 -11.93 9.84
C CYS A 43 -9.31 -11.90 11.29
N SER A 44 -10.15 -12.41 12.19
CA SER A 44 -9.94 -12.40 13.65
C SER A 44 -8.61 -13.01 14.11
N ARG A 45 -8.01 -13.93 13.35
CA ARG A 45 -6.72 -14.51 13.67
C ARG A 45 -5.57 -13.52 13.60
N TYR A 46 -5.60 -12.59 12.65
CA TYR A 46 -4.50 -11.66 12.35
C TYR A 46 -4.78 -10.23 12.80
N ASP A 47 -6.03 -9.80 12.65
CA ASP A 47 -6.56 -8.53 13.14
C ASP A 47 -5.68 -7.31 12.83
N ILE A 48 -5.70 -6.90 11.58
CA ILE A 48 -4.95 -5.74 11.08
C ILE A 48 -5.35 -4.41 11.75
N ALA A 49 -6.47 -4.39 12.47
CA ALA A 49 -6.92 -3.24 13.25
C ALA A 49 -5.88 -2.76 14.26
N ARG A 50 -5.10 -3.70 14.83
CA ARG A 50 -3.99 -3.39 15.76
C ARG A 50 -2.91 -2.51 15.14
N PHE A 51 -2.81 -2.53 13.81
CA PHE A 51 -1.83 -1.75 13.05
C PHE A 51 -2.45 -0.50 12.42
N GLY A 52 -3.72 -0.20 12.72
CA GLY A 52 -4.42 0.98 12.22
C GLY A 52 -4.79 0.93 10.74
N ALA A 53 -4.92 -0.27 10.15
CA ALA A 53 -5.20 -0.45 8.73
C ALA A 53 -6.48 -1.27 8.46
N GLU A 54 -7.45 -1.25 9.39
CA GLU A 54 -8.69 -2.00 9.29
C GLU A 54 -9.66 -1.45 8.25
N VAL A 55 -9.64 -0.14 8.02
CA VAL A 55 -10.68 0.55 7.27
C VAL A 55 -10.43 0.42 5.77
N PHE A 56 -10.90 -0.67 5.19
CA PHE A 56 -10.91 -0.85 3.74
C PHE A 56 -11.97 0.03 3.08
N ARG A 57 -11.57 0.83 2.10
CA ARG A 57 -12.47 1.71 1.35
C ARG A 57 -12.67 1.22 -0.07
N GLY A 58 -13.93 1.26 -0.55
CA GLY A 58 -14.26 0.98 -1.94
C GLY A 58 -13.95 2.17 -2.87
N SER A 59 -13.86 3.38 -2.31
CA SER A 59 -13.54 4.59 -3.07
C SER A 59 -12.05 4.95 -2.92
N PRO A 60 -11.30 5.07 -4.02
CA PRO A 60 -9.90 5.49 -3.96
C PRO A 60 -9.71 6.90 -3.40
N ARG A 61 -10.71 7.76 -3.52
CA ARG A 61 -10.68 9.13 -2.99
C ARG A 61 -10.68 9.22 -1.46
N GLN A 62 -11.02 8.11 -0.79
CA GLN A 62 -11.05 8.00 0.67
C GLN A 62 -9.96 7.08 1.21
N SER A 63 -9.01 6.68 0.37
CA SER A 63 -7.94 5.74 0.70
C SER A 63 -6.59 6.38 0.49
N ASP A 64 -5.62 6.00 1.31
CA ASP A 64 -4.24 6.46 1.23
C ASP A 64 -3.23 5.34 0.95
N LEU A 65 -3.67 4.07 1.05
CA LEU A 65 -2.85 2.90 0.73
C LEU A 65 -3.48 2.09 -0.41
N MET A 66 -2.69 1.79 -1.44
CA MET A 66 -3.03 0.80 -2.46
C MET A 66 -2.21 -0.48 -2.25
N ILE A 67 -2.89 -1.60 -2.02
CA ILE A 67 -2.25 -2.92 -1.99
C ILE A 67 -2.56 -3.62 -3.31
N VAL A 68 -1.55 -3.75 -4.17
CA VAL A 68 -1.70 -4.45 -5.44
C VAL A 68 -1.49 -5.94 -5.19
N ALA A 69 -2.59 -6.66 -5.00
CA ALA A 69 -2.61 -8.06 -4.60
C ALA A 69 -2.82 -8.98 -5.81
N GLY A 70 -1.73 -9.41 -6.45
CA GLY A 70 -1.74 -10.39 -7.53
C GLY A 70 -1.23 -9.88 -8.88
N ARG A 71 -1.47 -10.67 -9.93
CA ARG A 71 -0.99 -10.35 -11.28
C ARG A 71 -1.79 -9.22 -11.93
N LEU A 72 -1.08 -8.27 -12.48
CA LEU A 72 -1.66 -7.16 -13.22
C LEU A 72 -1.67 -7.47 -14.72
N SER A 73 -2.85 -7.54 -15.33
CA SER A 73 -2.95 -7.67 -16.78
C SER A 73 -2.72 -6.30 -17.48
N ARG A 74 -2.20 -6.33 -18.68
CA ARG A 74 -2.02 -5.11 -19.51
C ARG A 74 -3.33 -4.37 -19.76
N LYS A 75 -4.45 -5.10 -19.85
CA LYS A 75 -5.79 -4.52 -20.00
C LYS A 75 -6.25 -3.79 -18.74
N MET A 76 -5.82 -4.27 -17.55
CA MET A 76 -6.16 -3.68 -16.26
C MET A 76 -5.21 -2.55 -15.84
N ALA A 77 -4.01 -2.50 -16.40
CA ALA A 77 -3.00 -1.50 -16.05
C ALA A 77 -3.50 -0.03 -16.19
N PRO A 78 -4.22 0.37 -17.24
CA PRO A 78 -4.76 1.72 -17.33
C PRO A 78 -5.84 2.01 -16.26
N ALA A 79 -6.62 1.00 -15.87
CA ALA A 79 -7.61 1.14 -14.80
C ALA A 79 -6.93 1.32 -13.44
N MET A 80 -5.90 0.52 -13.15
CA MET A 80 -5.11 0.65 -11.93
C MET A 80 -4.46 2.03 -11.84
N ARG A 81 -3.89 2.54 -12.93
CA ARG A 81 -3.30 3.88 -12.96
C ARG A 81 -4.34 4.95 -12.64
N ARG A 82 -5.54 4.87 -13.22
CA ARG A 82 -6.64 5.80 -12.92
C ARG A 82 -7.08 5.75 -11.46
N ILE A 83 -7.12 4.55 -10.86
CA ILE A 83 -7.44 4.40 -9.43
C ILE A 83 -6.36 5.07 -8.58
N TYR A 84 -5.09 4.84 -8.91
CA TYR A 84 -3.96 5.48 -8.21
C TYR A 84 -4.01 7.01 -8.31
N ASP A 85 -4.31 7.55 -9.50
CA ASP A 85 -4.39 9.00 -9.72
C ASP A 85 -5.57 9.64 -8.97
N GLN A 86 -6.62 8.88 -8.64
CA GLN A 86 -7.77 9.34 -7.86
C GLN A 86 -7.50 9.34 -6.34
N MET A 87 -6.45 8.70 -5.88
CA MET A 87 -6.10 8.70 -4.46
C MET A 87 -5.51 10.05 -4.06
N PRO A 88 -5.91 10.60 -2.89
CA PRO A 88 -5.35 11.85 -2.39
C PRO A 88 -3.88 11.68 -1.96
N GLU A 89 -3.13 12.77 -1.95
CA GLU A 89 -1.80 12.80 -1.36
C GLU A 89 -1.90 13.10 0.16
N PRO A 90 -1.06 12.48 0.99
CA PRO A 90 -0.04 11.48 0.66
C PRO A 90 -0.63 10.09 0.44
N LYS A 91 -0.07 9.34 -0.52
CA LYS A 91 -0.50 7.99 -0.86
C LYS A 91 0.68 7.04 -0.99
N TRP A 92 0.43 5.77 -0.73
CA TRP A 92 1.46 4.72 -0.72
C TRP A 92 0.99 3.50 -1.48
N VAL A 93 1.95 2.73 -2.00
CA VAL A 93 1.68 1.50 -2.75
C VAL A 93 2.50 0.34 -2.20
N ILE A 94 1.82 -0.76 -1.89
CA ILE A 94 2.43 -2.05 -1.56
C ILE A 94 2.22 -3.01 -2.73
N SER A 95 3.31 -3.54 -3.28
CA SER A 95 3.28 -4.63 -4.25
C SER A 95 3.28 -5.97 -3.51
N MET A 96 2.15 -6.70 -3.56
CA MET A 96 1.98 -7.95 -2.84
C MET A 96 2.12 -9.15 -3.77
N GLY A 97 3.15 -9.94 -3.51
CA GLY A 97 3.43 -11.20 -4.18
C GLY A 97 4.32 -11.09 -5.41
N ALA A 98 4.85 -12.23 -5.86
CA ALA A 98 5.78 -12.30 -6.98
C ALA A 98 5.17 -11.77 -8.29
N CYS A 99 3.86 -12.01 -8.51
CA CYS A 99 3.19 -11.54 -9.72
C CYS A 99 3.10 -10.02 -9.82
N ALA A 100 2.83 -9.33 -8.71
CA ALA A 100 2.82 -7.87 -8.68
C ALA A 100 4.24 -7.29 -8.77
N SER A 101 5.22 -7.95 -8.18
CA SER A 101 6.58 -7.44 -8.10
C SER A 101 7.38 -7.63 -9.39
N VAL A 102 7.28 -8.80 -10.05
CA VAL A 102 8.10 -9.18 -11.22
C VAL A 102 7.35 -10.01 -12.26
N GLY A 103 6.01 -10.04 -12.23
CA GLY A 103 5.21 -10.91 -13.11
C GLY A 103 5.11 -12.36 -12.65
N GLY A 104 5.96 -12.82 -11.73
CA GLY A 104 5.97 -14.18 -11.20
C GLY A 104 6.22 -15.23 -12.27
N VAL A 105 5.38 -16.28 -12.28
CA VAL A 105 5.43 -17.36 -13.29
C VAL A 105 4.73 -17.00 -14.61
N PHE A 106 4.11 -15.82 -14.70
CA PHE A 106 3.33 -15.40 -15.86
C PHE A 106 4.14 -14.50 -16.79
N ASP A 107 5.23 -15.03 -17.33
CA ASP A 107 6.02 -14.31 -18.35
C ASP A 107 5.36 -14.44 -19.71
N ASN A 108 4.43 -13.57 -19.99
CA ASN A 108 3.69 -13.53 -21.27
C ASN A 108 3.27 -12.09 -21.63
N TYR A 109 2.81 -11.94 -22.87
CA TYR A 109 2.42 -10.63 -23.42
C TYR A 109 1.20 -9.99 -22.74
N ALA A 110 0.40 -10.74 -22.01
CA ALA A 110 -0.84 -10.26 -21.41
C ALA A 110 -0.64 -9.69 -20.00
N ILE A 111 0.46 -10.01 -19.33
CA ILE A 111 0.75 -9.63 -17.95
C ILE A 111 1.86 -8.58 -17.90
N VAL A 112 1.72 -7.62 -17.02
CA VAL A 112 2.74 -6.60 -16.74
C VAL A 112 3.80 -7.21 -15.83
N GLN A 113 5.06 -7.09 -16.23
CA GLN A 113 6.20 -7.66 -15.50
C GLN A 113 6.70 -6.70 -14.41
N GLY A 114 5.84 -6.43 -13.42
CA GLY A 114 6.10 -5.52 -12.30
C GLY A 114 5.18 -4.31 -12.31
N VAL A 115 4.53 -4.07 -11.17
CA VAL A 115 3.59 -2.94 -10.96
C VAL A 115 4.33 -1.60 -10.92
N ASP A 116 5.60 -1.63 -10.56
CA ASP A 116 6.51 -0.48 -10.54
C ASP A 116 6.66 0.20 -11.90
N GLN A 117 6.40 -0.50 -13.00
CA GLN A 117 6.34 0.08 -14.34
C GLN A 117 5.14 1.02 -14.55
N ILE A 118 4.10 0.91 -13.73
CA ILE A 118 2.84 1.68 -13.88
C ILE A 118 2.69 2.72 -12.78
N VAL A 119 2.98 2.35 -11.52
CA VAL A 119 2.87 3.21 -10.34
C VAL A 119 4.10 3.06 -9.46
N PRO A 120 4.53 4.11 -8.74
CA PRO A 120 5.65 3.99 -7.80
C PRO A 120 5.27 3.04 -6.68
N VAL A 121 6.16 2.12 -6.32
CA VAL A 121 5.96 1.15 -5.25
C VAL A 121 6.83 1.51 -4.05
N ASP A 122 6.23 1.53 -2.87
CA ASP A 122 6.92 1.87 -1.62
C ASP A 122 7.50 0.66 -0.92
N VAL A 123 6.76 -0.46 -0.94
CA VAL A 123 7.15 -1.71 -0.27
C VAL A 123 6.80 -2.90 -1.16
N PHE A 124 7.74 -3.84 -1.27
CA PHE A 124 7.53 -5.12 -1.95
C PHE A 124 7.38 -6.23 -0.91
N VAL A 125 6.33 -7.05 -1.03
CA VAL A 125 6.06 -8.20 -0.17
C VAL A 125 6.25 -9.48 -1.00
N PRO A 126 7.34 -10.23 -0.82
CA PRO A 126 7.60 -11.45 -1.60
C PRO A 126 6.72 -12.61 -1.16
N GLY A 127 6.42 -13.52 -2.08
CA GLY A 127 5.66 -14.75 -1.86
C GLY A 127 4.73 -15.07 -3.02
N CYS A 128 4.19 -16.30 -3.05
CA CYS A 128 3.28 -16.73 -4.12
C CYS A 128 2.23 -17.75 -3.61
N PRO A 129 1.16 -17.29 -2.93
CA PRO A 129 0.97 -15.98 -2.33
C PRO A 129 1.82 -15.77 -1.06
N PRO A 130 2.13 -14.54 -0.66
CA PRO A 130 2.72 -14.29 0.64
C PRO A 130 1.68 -14.56 1.74
N ARG A 131 2.15 -15.03 2.89
CA ARG A 131 1.28 -15.24 4.05
C ARG A 131 0.77 -13.89 4.59
N PRO A 132 -0.38 -13.87 5.31
CA PRO A 132 -0.91 -12.65 5.91
C PRO A 132 0.09 -11.94 6.82
N GLU A 133 0.92 -12.69 7.56
CA GLU A 133 1.97 -12.13 8.43
C GLU A 133 3.02 -11.35 7.63
N SER A 134 3.36 -11.85 6.43
CA SER A 134 4.31 -11.15 5.55
C SER A 134 3.75 -9.82 5.06
N LEU A 135 2.44 -9.77 4.79
CA LEU A 135 1.77 -8.52 4.39
C LEU A 135 1.68 -7.54 5.57
N ILE A 136 1.34 -8.02 6.76
CA ILE A 136 1.36 -7.22 7.99
C ILE A 136 2.75 -6.64 8.23
N TYR A 137 3.80 -7.45 8.05
CA TYR A 137 5.18 -6.97 8.13
C TYR A 137 5.46 -5.88 7.10
N GLY A 138 4.96 -6.04 5.86
CA GLY A 138 5.04 -5.00 4.82
C GLY A 138 4.38 -3.69 5.24
N ILE A 139 3.23 -3.74 5.91
CA ILE A 139 2.56 -2.55 6.48
C ILE A 139 3.41 -1.91 7.58
N VAL A 140 4.01 -2.71 8.47
CA VAL A 140 4.92 -2.19 9.51
C VAL A 140 6.14 -1.52 8.88
N GLN A 141 6.70 -2.08 7.81
CA GLN A 141 7.78 -1.46 7.04
C GLN A 141 7.34 -0.11 6.45
N LEU A 142 6.15 -0.05 5.89
CA LEU A 142 5.57 1.19 5.37
C LEU A 142 5.41 2.23 6.48
N GLN A 143 4.89 1.85 7.64
CA GLN A 143 4.77 2.73 8.80
C GLN A 143 6.11 3.30 9.25
N GLN A 144 7.18 2.50 9.20
CA GLN A 144 8.54 2.98 9.48
C GLN A 144 9.03 3.97 8.42
N LYS A 145 8.71 3.73 7.13
CA LYS A 145 9.04 4.65 6.04
C LYS A 145 8.33 5.99 6.22
N ILE A 146 7.03 5.98 6.54
CA ILE A 146 6.24 7.17 6.84
C ILE A 146 6.84 7.96 8.00
N SER A 147 7.26 7.28 9.06
CA SER A 147 7.87 7.92 10.25
C SER A 147 9.21 8.62 9.95
N ARG A 148 9.91 8.22 8.89
CA ARG A 148 11.20 8.79 8.49
C ARG A 148 11.06 9.88 7.45
N SER A 149 9.94 9.93 6.72
CA SER A 149 9.69 10.99 5.73
C SER A 149 9.41 12.31 6.46
N ARG A 150 9.86 13.43 5.91
CA ARG A 150 9.39 14.75 6.38
C ARG A 150 7.96 14.96 5.86
N ALA A 151 7.12 15.58 6.69
CA ALA A 151 5.75 15.93 6.30
C ALA A 151 5.73 16.96 5.16
#